data_4a9653e4fbb109f86ae206f0b28de352
#
_entry.id   4a9653e4fbb109f86ae206f0b28de352
#
_cell.length_a   1.000
_cell.length_b   1.000
_cell.length_c   1.000
_cell.angle_alpha   90.00
_cell.angle_beta   90.00
_cell.angle_gamma   90.00
#
_symmetry.space_group_name_H-M   'P 1'
#
loop_
_entity.id
_entity.type
_entity.pdbx_description
1 polymer ?
#
loop_
_entity_poly.entity_id
_entity_poly.type
_entity_poly.pdbx_seq_one_letter_code
_entity_poly.pdbx_strand_id
1 'polypeptide(L)'
;LTYTSSSSDGNDTYTFYLRFSSLDDYKKKVRDLLNFSPEITYEYGDSPFVSGLIYKENFTSKDLMTWLYTALYEGKYIDKDSSSDLWDLKSTEISFLGTTYETKDKINIDEMAYVPLSSIHIDTKTKKSGKLARVIEFDLPQQTLDQNAGKIRSYFAGNDINWENTSDGKTLCISFDANNFSDLAQKTRTVLHSKNSFGTYNSTCSKDNPFTLKINYEESLDLSHFIQKSQKIPVTYTFDEKQMFSDSIKQKEISFTSSVTQPISTYEIATVWNTSKDIRRKVSFSFEKAVTDHQLSVIKKQFKGQTIDSVNLDGDQNVTLSFVQKGSVSDCNKDFSALFPNSLMKSQAHFSFAGGKKVTFSDKISLPANQNGEKLHGHYVFASVNSKESVTVAVMPEKIVTNTVKQNTSTKAVSALIKSDENIHDLCDFELTGNRLELSYRGSTAASFWMGALRWMLPVVVLIVIGLFLIRKKVAIREMFG
;
A
#
# COMPACT_ATOMS: atom_id res chain seq x y z
N LEU A 1 -10.82 23.60 -46.91
CA LEU A 1 -10.03 23.57 -48.14
C LEU A 1 -10.16 24.94 -48.83
N THR A 2 -9.03 25.56 -49.15
CA THR A 2 -8.96 26.75 -49.98
C THR A 2 -8.04 26.47 -51.15
N TYR A 3 -8.23 27.10 -52.28
CA TYR A 3 -7.33 26.96 -53.43
C TYR A 3 -7.01 28.29 -54.06
N THR A 4 -5.91 28.34 -54.76
CA THR A 4 -5.56 29.45 -55.66
C THR A 4 -5.23 28.87 -57.01
N SER A 5 -5.47 29.61 -58.07
CA SER A 5 -5.09 29.21 -59.42
C SER A 5 -4.29 30.35 -60.10
N SER A 6 -3.35 29.98 -60.89
CA SER A 6 -2.59 30.87 -61.76
C SER A 6 -2.36 30.22 -63.12
N SER A 7 -2.36 30.99 -64.17
CA SER A 7 -2.07 30.53 -65.54
C SER A 7 -0.85 31.23 -66.07
N SER A 8 0.14 30.49 -66.56
CA SER A 8 1.32 31.03 -67.22
C SER A 8 1.85 30.04 -68.24
N ASP A 9 2.26 30.52 -69.40
CA ASP A 9 2.89 29.74 -70.48
C ASP A 9 2.08 28.50 -70.95
N GLY A 10 0.74 28.61 -70.91
CA GLY A 10 -0.15 27.53 -71.29
C GLY A 10 -0.35 26.45 -70.24
N ASN A 11 0.18 26.63 -69.06
CA ASN A 11 0.00 25.76 -67.93
C ASN A 11 -0.86 26.41 -66.86
N ASP A 12 -1.86 25.68 -66.35
CA ASP A 12 -2.68 26.09 -65.22
C ASP A 12 -2.14 25.40 -63.95
N THR A 13 -1.83 26.22 -62.93
CA THR A 13 -1.37 25.72 -61.65
C THR A 13 -2.48 25.94 -60.62
N TYR A 14 -2.87 24.88 -59.95
CA TYR A 14 -3.82 24.90 -58.87
C TYR A 14 -3.12 24.52 -57.55
N THR A 15 -3.21 25.39 -56.55
CA THR A 15 -2.65 25.14 -55.26
C THR A 15 -3.76 24.97 -54.22
N PHE A 16 -3.77 23.84 -53.56
CA PHE A 16 -4.79 23.51 -52.56
C PHE A 16 -4.16 23.63 -51.17
N TYR A 17 -4.85 24.26 -50.24
CA TYR A 17 -4.42 24.46 -48.86
C TYR A 17 -5.33 23.68 -47.93
N LEU A 18 -4.78 22.74 -47.20
CA LEU A 18 -5.41 21.99 -46.13
C LEU A 18 -4.79 22.39 -44.79
N ARG A 19 -5.59 23.01 -43.92
CA ARG A 19 -5.14 23.37 -42.57
C ARG A 19 -5.70 22.39 -41.56
N PHE A 20 -4.88 22.00 -40.63
CA PHE A 20 -5.22 21.07 -39.55
C PHE A 20 -4.58 21.50 -38.23
N SER A 21 -5.21 21.11 -37.11
CA SER A 21 -4.80 21.47 -35.75
C SER A 21 -4.02 20.34 -35.05
N SER A 22 -4.13 19.12 -35.53
CA SER A 22 -3.47 17.93 -35.00
C SER A 22 -3.31 16.87 -36.10
N LEU A 23 -2.50 15.86 -35.83
CA LEU A 23 -2.32 14.71 -36.71
C LEU A 23 -3.64 13.94 -36.92
N ASP A 24 -4.48 13.84 -35.90
CA ASP A 24 -5.79 13.18 -36.04
C ASP A 24 -6.76 14.01 -36.87
N ASP A 25 -6.73 15.35 -36.74
CA ASP A 25 -7.48 16.26 -37.60
C ASP A 25 -7.01 16.16 -39.06
N TYR A 26 -5.69 16.06 -39.28
CA TYR A 26 -5.12 15.79 -40.61
C TYR A 26 -5.64 14.50 -41.19
N LYS A 27 -5.50 13.37 -40.49
CA LYS A 27 -5.99 12.07 -40.94
C LYS A 27 -7.47 12.09 -41.27
N LYS A 28 -8.29 12.73 -40.47
CA LYS A 28 -9.71 12.89 -40.67
C LYS A 28 -10.00 13.68 -41.95
N LYS A 29 -9.38 14.85 -42.11
CA LYS A 29 -9.61 15.73 -43.24
C LYS A 29 -9.13 15.11 -44.56
N VAL A 30 -8.00 14.41 -44.55
CA VAL A 30 -7.52 13.68 -45.73
C VAL A 30 -8.51 12.57 -46.11
N ARG A 31 -8.98 11.79 -45.14
CA ARG A 31 -9.98 10.77 -45.40
C ARG A 31 -11.28 11.32 -45.97
N ASP A 32 -11.77 12.42 -45.38
CA ASP A 32 -13.05 13.04 -45.78
C ASP A 32 -12.96 13.72 -47.15
N LEU A 33 -11.79 14.24 -47.55
CA LEU A 33 -11.58 14.89 -48.83
C LEU A 33 -11.13 13.98 -49.97
N LEU A 34 -10.20 13.10 -49.65
CA LEU A 34 -9.51 12.30 -50.66
C LEU A 34 -9.99 10.84 -50.68
N ASN A 35 -10.91 10.51 -49.77
CA ASN A 35 -11.39 9.11 -49.56
C ASN A 35 -10.24 8.11 -49.34
N PHE A 36 -9.20 8.57 -48.64
CA PHE A 36 -7.97 7.83 -48.39
C PHE A 36 -7.57 7.99 -46.94
N SER A 37 -7.13 6.91 -46.29
CA SER A 37 -6.65 6.93 -44.90
C SER A 37 -5.14 6.76 -44.87
N PRO A 38 -4.37 7.85 -44.63
CA PRO A 38 -2.93 7.77 -44.66
C PRO A 38 -2.39 6.97 -43.45
N GLU A 39 -1.45 6.09 -43.72
CA GLU A 39 -0.65 5.44 -42.70
C GLU A 39 0.53 6.34 -42.34
N ILE A 40 0.49 6.90 -41.14
CA ILE A 40 1.48 7.88 -40.68
C ILE A 40 2.17 7.37 -39.43
N THR A 41 3.51 7.38 -39.45
CA THR A 41 4.36 7.33 -38.27
C THR A 41 4.89 8.74 -38.01
N TYR A 42 4.68 9.26 -36.80
CA TYR A 42 5.17 10.55 -36.37
C TYR A 42 5.80 10.44 -34.98
N GLU A 43 7.09 10.77 -34.88
CA GLU A 43 7.85 10.86 -33.65
C GLU A 43 8.69 12.12 -33.70
N TYR A 44 8.59 12.93 -32.65
CA TYR A 44 9.35 14.16 -32.52
C TYR A 44 10.00 14.23 -31.14
N GLY A 45 11.27 14.57 -31.10
CA GLY A 45 12.06 14.77 -29.88
C GLY A 45 12.70 16.15 -29.87
N ASP A 46 12.48 16.90 -28.81
CA ASP A 46 13.06 18.23 -28.57
C ASP A 46 13.84 18.29 -27.25
N SER A 47 14.16 17.15 -26.67
CA SER A 47 14.97 17.06 -25.45
C SER A 47 16.46 17.19 -25.78
N PRO A 48 17.31 17.55 -24.80
CA PRO A 48 18.75 17.55 -25.00
C PRO A 48 19.34 16.14 -25.19
N PHE A 49 18.55 15.09 -24.95
CA PHE A 49 18.95 13.68 -25.09
C PHE A 49 18.42 13.05 -26.36
N VAL A 50 17.29 13.53 -26.84
CA VAL A 50 16.63 13.03 -28.05
C VAL A 50 16.12 14.23 -28.82
N SER A 51 16.66 14.48 -30.00
CA SER A 51 16.25 15.60 -30.84
C SER A 51 16.02 15.15 -32.28
N GLY A 52 15.11 15.82 -32.98
CA GLY A 52 14.82 15.55 -34.37
C GLY A 52 13.42 15.02 -34.63
N LEU A 53 13.26 14.39 -35.78
CA LEU A 53 11.96 13.98 -36.28
C LEU A 53 12.02 12.64 -37.03
N ILE A 54 11.06 11.78 -36.74
CA ILE A 54 10.66 10.70 -37.63
C ILE A 54 9.27 11.04 -38.16
N TYR A 55 9.15 11.18 -39.48
CA TYR A 55 7.87 11.29 -40.16
C TYR A 55 7.85 10.33 -41.35
N LYS A 56 6.89 9.42 -41.34
CA LYS A 56 6.70 8.46 -42.43
C LYS A 56 5.23 8.47 -42.82
N GLU A 57 4.98 8.64 -44.08
CA GLU A 57 3.64 8.60 -44.66
C GLU A 57 3.70 7.86 -45.98
N ASN A 58 2.83 6.85 -46.16
CA ASN A 58 2.64 6.14 -47.38
C ASN A 58 1.41 6.66 -48.11
N PHE A 59 1.57 6.96 -49.39
CA PHE A 59 0.49 7.36 -50.30
C PHE A 59 0.86 6.92 -51.74
N THR A 60 -0.14 6.89 -52.62
CA THR A 60 0.07 6.72 -54.05
C THR A 60 -0.43 7.95 -54.80
N SER A 61 0.07 8.16 -56.00
CA SER A 61 -0.46 9.22 -56.87
C SER A 61 -1.97 9.08 -57.08
N LYS A 62 -2.43 7.87 -57.17
CA LYS A 62 -3.87 7.55 -57.29
C LYS A 62 -4.63 8.01 -56.03
N ASP A 63 -4.10 7.72 -54.83
CA ASP A 63 -4.74 8.13 -53.58
C ASP A 63 -4.88 9.66 -53.50
N LEU A 64 -3.85 10.40 -53.92
CA LEU A 64 -3.84 11.86 -53.91
C LEU A 64 -4.79 12.47 -54.93
N MET A 65 -5.02 11.80 -56.05
CA MET A 65 -5.70 12.38 -57.22
C MET A 65 -7.11 11.85 -57.46
N THR A 66 -7.49 10.74 -56.84
CA THR A 66 -8.81 10.09 -57.06
C THR A 66 -9.97 11.04 -56.82
N TRP A 67 -9.90 11.90 -55.84
CA TRP A 67 -10.94 12.90 -55.56
C TRP A 67 -11.11 13.90 -56.70
N LEU A 68 -10.02 14.39 -57.31
CA LEU A 68 -10.06 15.31 -58.42
C LEU A 68 -10.62 14.64 -59.69
N TYR A 69 -10.13 13.41 -59.96
CA TYR A 69 -10.68 12.63 -61.06
C TYR A 69 -12.18 12.39 -60.90
N THR A 70 -12.64 12.03 -59.70
CA THR A 70 -14.07 11.82 -59.45
C THR A 70 -14.86 13.13 -59.68
N ALA A 71 -14.37 14.25 -59.19
CA ALA A 71 -15.01 15.56 -59.37
C ALA A 71 -15.08 15.98 -60.85
N LEU A 72 -14.01 15.79 -61.63
CA LEU A 72 -13.95 16.10 -63.04
C LEU A 72 -14.87 15.18 -63.87
N TYR A 73 -14.92 13.88 -63.53
CA TYR A 73 -15.81 12.93 -64.18
C TYR A 73 -17.29 13.21 -63.88
N GLU A 74 -17.65 13.44 -62.64
CA GLU A 74 -19.01 13.79 -62.23
C GLU A 74 -19.44 15.13 -62.83
N GLY A 75 -18.53 16.07 -62.97
CA GLY A 75 -18.74 17.36 -63.61
C GLY A 75 -18.81 17.28 -65.15
N LYS A 76 -18.59 16.08 -65.75
CA LYS A 76 -18.55 15.85 -67.20
C LYS A 76 -17.46 16.66 -67.92
N TYR A 77 -16.34 16.92 -67.24
CA TYR A 77 -15.18 17.57 -67.86
C TYR A 77 -14.23 16.59 -68.52
N ILE A 78 -14.32 15.32 -68.14
CA ILE A 78 -13.54 14.19 -68.71
C ILE A 78 -14.42 12.97 -68.92
N ASP A 79 -14.04 12.13 -69.88
CA ASP A 79 -14.70 10.84 -70.13
C ASP A 79 -14.11 9.71 -69.25
N LYS A 80 -14.88 8.65 -69.03
CA LYS A 80 -14.51 7.54 -68.19
C LYS A 80 -13.22 6.82 -68.62
N ASP A 81 -12.93 6.80 -69.90
CA ASP A 81 -11.79 6.10 -70.50
C ASP A 81 -10.48 6.91 -70.44
N SER A 82 -10.55 8.18 -70.04
CA SER A 82 -9.37 9.07 -69.88
C SER A 82 -8.56 8.81 -68.60
N SER A 83 -8.88 7.79 -67.86
CA SER A 83 -8.49 7.67 -66.45
C SER A 83 -7.07 7.17 -66.16
N SER A 84 -6.39 6.51 -67.10
CA SER A 84 -5.11 5.89 -66.76
C SER A 84 -3.86 6.74 -67.12
N ASP A 85 -3.98 7.52 -68.21
CA ASP A 85 -2.79 8.17 -68.78
C ASP A 85 -2.61 9.63 -68.34
N LEU A 86 -3.64 10.24 -67.76
CA LEU A 86 -3.61 11.65 -67.28
C LEU A 86 -2.86 11.85 -65.94
N TRP A 87 -2.61 10.73 -65.21
CA TRP A 87 -2.13 10.80 -63.84
C TRP A 87 -0.78 10.08 -63.60
N ASP A 88 0.03 9.93 -64.61
CA ASP A 88 1.40 9.43 -64.44
C ASP A 88 2.27 10.54 -63.81
N LEU A 89 2.24 10.64 -62.48
CA LEU A 89 3.10 11.50 -61.74
C LEU A 89 4.55 10.99 -61.81
N LYS A 90 5.37 11.68 -62.57
CA LYS A 90 6.79 11.31 -62.76
C LYS A 90 7.60 11.53 -61.48
N SER A 91 7.32 12.59 -60.72
CA SER A 91 7.89 12.87 -59.43
C SER A 91 6.98 13.81 -58.61
N THR A 92 7.07 13.73 -57.30
CA THR A 92 6.35 14.62 -56.39
C THR A 92 7.37 15.29 -55.47
N GLU A 93 7.39 16.60 -55.44
CA GLU A 93 8.13 17.38 -54.48
C GLU A 93 7.30 17.61 -53.24
N ILE A 94 7.83 17.26 -52.07
CA ILE A 94 7.20 17.46 -50.79
C ILE A 94 8.13 18.30 -49.95
N SER A 95 7.65 19.47 -49.54
CA SER A 95 8.35 20.35 -48.58
C SER A 95 7.81 20.06 -47.18
N PHE A 96 8.70 19.65 -46.28
CA PHE A 96 8.37 19.39 -44.89
C PHE A 96 9.39 20.10 -43.98
N LEU A 97 8.92 20.95 -43.08
CA LEU A 97 9.75 21.77 -42.18
C LEU A 97 10.89 22.53 -42.87
N GLY A 98 10.65 23.03 -44.09
CA GLY A 98 11.62 23.78 -44.87
C GLY A 98 12.62 22.96 -45.68
N THR A 99 12.58 21.67 -45.61
CA THR A 99 13.38 20.73 -46.44
C THR A 99 12.50 20.14 -47.53
N THR A 100 12.98 20.11 -48.77
CA THR A 100 12.26 19.55 -49.90
C THR A 100 12.75 18.13 -50.19
N TYR A 101 11.82 17.22 -50.26
CA TYR A 101 12.04 15.79 -50.58
C TYR A 101 11.40 15.46 -51.89
N GLU A 102 12.16 14.82 -52.75
CA GLU A 102 11.65 14.28 -54.03
C GLU A 102 11.24 12.81 -53.81
N THR A 103 9.99 12.47 -54.10
CA THR A 103 9.47 11.13 -53.86
C THR A 103 8.34 10.80 -54.84
N LYS A 104 8.04 9.51 -55.02
CA LYS A 104 6.92 9.04 -55.84
C LYS A 104 5.69 8.64 -55.00
N ASP A 105 5.91 7.94 -53.91
CA ASP A 105 4.84 7.19 -53.23
C ASP A 105 4.87 7.33 -51.72
N LYS A 106 5.87 8.02 -51.11
CA LYS A 106 5.99 8.08 -49.66
C LYS A 106 6.87 9.22 -49.21
N ILE A 107 6.60 9.71 -48.00
CA ILE A 107 7.51 10.52 -47.26
C ILE A 107 8.21 9.61 -46.23
N ASN A 108 9.51 9.73 -46.15
CA ASN A 108 10.30 9.00 -45.14
C ASN A 108 11.42 9.89 -44.62
N ILE A 109 11.17 10.57 -43.51
CA ILE A 109 12.12 11.41 -42.81
C ILE A 109 12.50 10.66 -41.53
N ASP A 110 13.78 10.49 -41.30
CA ASP A 110 14.34 9.87 -40.09
C ASP A 110 15.61 10.61 -39.70
N GLU A 111 15.43 11.71 -38.98
CA GLU A 111 16.49 12.63 -38.56
C GLU A 111 16.56 12.72 -37.05
N MET A 112 16.39 11.61 -36.33
CA MET A 112 16.54 11.58 -34.89
C MET A 112 18.00 11.47 -34.47
N ALA A 113 18.40 12.38 -33.59
CA ALA A 113 19.72 12.36 -32.94
C ALA A 113 19.55 12.03 -31.44
N TYR A 114 20.44 11.20 -30.93
CA TYR A 114 20.41 10.74 -29.55
C TYR A 114 21.75 11.06 -28.87
N VAL A 115 21.66 11.60 -27.66
CA VAL A 115 22.80 11.90 -26.82
C VAL A 115 22.92 10.82 -25.74
N PRO A 116 24.10 10.21 -25.58
CA PRO A 116 24.28 9.09 -24.66
C PRO A 116 23.98 9.46 -23.20
N LEU A 117 23.22 8.59 -22.54
CA LEU A 117 23.12 8.46 -21.10
C LEU A 117 23.77 7.14 -20.68
N SER A 118 24.40 7.11 -19.51
CA SER A 118 24.99 5.88 -18.96
C SER A 118 23.95 5.05 -18.22
N SER A 119 23.16 5.68 -17.37
CA SER A 119 22.07 5.02 -16.62
C SER A 119 21.02 6.02 -16.14
N ILE A 120 19.88 5.50 -15.69
CA ILE A 120 18.83 6.25 -14.99
C ILE A 120 18.50 5.50 -13.71
N HIS A 121 18.54 6.21 -12.57
CA HIS A 121 18.07 5.68 -11.30
C HIS A 121 16.90 6.50 -10.78
N ILE A 122 15.85 5.82 -10.33
CA ILE A 122 14.66 6.43 -9.77
C ILE A 122 14.45 5.86 -8.37
N ASP A 123 14.51 6.71 -7.36
CA ASP A 123 14.23 6.34 -5.97
C ASP A 123 12.97 7.04 -5.48
N THR A 124 12.06 6.28 -4.90
CA THR A 124 10.83 6.80 -4.31
C THR A 124 10.71 6.33 -2.88
N LYS A 125 10.56 7.27 -1.96
CA LYS A 125 10.44 7.00 -0.52
C LYS A 125 9.14 7.53 0.04
N THR A 126 8.52 6.76 0.90
CA THR A 126 7.37 7.20 1.69
C THR A 126 7.86 7.92 2.94
N LYS A 127 7.48 9.19 3.10
CA LYS A 127 7.77 9.97 4.32
C LYS A 127 6.82 9.59 5.45
N LYS A 128 7.20 9.84 6.70
CA LYS A 128 6.36 9.61 7.89
C LYS A 128 4.98 10.24 7.78
N SER A 129 4.90 11.45 7.23
CA SER A 129 3.65 12.19 7.00
C SER A 129 2.72 11.57 5.94
N GLY A 130 3.10 10.44 5.33
CA GLY A 130 2.39 9.84 4.19
C GLY A 130 2.68 10.53 2.86
N LYS A 131 3.46 11.59 2.84
CA LYS A 131 3.98 12.21 1.61
C LYS A 131 5.03 11.29 0.97
N LEU A 132 5.28 11.53 -0.30
CA LEU A 132 6.29 10.81 -1.07
C LEU A 132 7.45 11.74 -1.37
N ALA A 133 8.65 11.22 -1.41
CA ALA A 133 9.82 11.88 -1.97
C ALA A 133 10.32 11.07 -3.15
N ARG A 134 10.69 11.73 -4.24
CA ARG A 134 11.30 11.09 -5.41
C ARG A 134 12.61 11.76 -5.75
N VAL A 135 13.59 10.94 -6.07
CA VAL A 135 14.85 11.36 -6.69
C VAL A 135 14.96 10.65 -8.03
N ILE A 136 15.28 11.42 -9.07
CA ILE A 136 15.57 10.89 -10.40
C ILE A 136 17.02 11.27 -10.71
N GLU A 137 17.83 10.29 -10.97
CA GLU A 137 19.26 10.45 -11.26
C GLU A 137 19.53 10.03 -12.68
N PHE A 138 20.27 10.87 -13.41
CA PHE A 138 20.75 10.62 -14.76
C PHE A 138 22.27 10.61 -14.74
N ASP A 139 22.88 9.48 -15.04
CA ASP A 139 24.31 9.38 -15.19
C ASP A 139 24.73 9.82 -16.60
N LEU A 140 25.51 10.86 -16.66
CA LEU A 140 25.91 11.56 -17.88
C LEU A 140 27.41 11.38 -18.13
N PRO A 141 27.79 10.76 -19.24
CA PRO A 141 29.19 10.73 -19.66
C PRO A 141 29.75 12.13 -19.81
N GLN A 142 31.06 12.31 -19.55
CA GLN A 142 31.72 13.62 -19.67
C GLN A 142 31.55 14.26 -21.07
N GLN A 143 31.60 13.46 -22.11
CA GLN A 143 31.39 13.93 -23.49
C GLN A 143 29.98 14.55 -23.67
N THR A 144 28.97 13.97 -23.06
CA THR A 144 27.60 14.53 -23.10
C THR A 144 27.52 15.89 -22.42
N LEU A 145 28.20 16.03 -21.29
CA LEU A 145 28.23 17.29 -20.54
C LEU A 145 29.00 18.38 -21.32
N ASP A 146 30.14 18.10 -21.88
CA ASP A 146 30.92 19.07 -22.62
C ASP A 146 30.18 19.69 -23.79
N GLN A 147 29.30 18.91 -24.43
CA GLN A 147 28.51 19.34 -25.57
C GLN A 147 27.15 19.94 -25.22
N ASN A 148 26.53 19.51 -24.13
CA ASN A 148 25.13 19.76 -23.88
C ASN A 148 24.77 20.33 -22.48
N ALA A 149 25.76 20.62 -21.63
CA ALA A 149 25.50 21.04 -20.24
C ALA A 149 24.51 22.22 -20.12
N GLY A 150 24.62 23.22 -21.00
CA GLY A 150 23.73 24.37 -21.03
C GLY A 150 22.29 24.00 -21.39
N LYS A 151 22.13 23.14 -22.41
CA LYS A 151 20.81 22.66 -22.84
C LYS A 151 20.15 21.78 -21.76
N ILE A 152 20.92 20.92 -21.11
CA ILE A 152 20.44 20.05 -20.02
C ILE A 152 19.95 20.91 -18.85
N ARG A 153 20.71 21.92 -18.43
CA ARG A 153 20.29 22.84 -17.38
C ARG A 153 19.00 23.58 -17.72
N SER A 154 18.88 24.06 -18.95
CA SER A 154 17.69 24.75 -19.43
C SER A 154 16.47 23.82 -19.49
N TYR A 155 16.67 22.57 -19.88
CA TYR A 155 15.59 21.58 -19.97
C TYR A 155 14.97 21.27 -18.62
N PHE A 156 15.77 21.20 -17.55
CA PHE A 156 15.31 20.96 -16.19
C PHE A 156 15.11 22.25 -15.37
N ALA A 157 15.09 23.42 -16.01
CA ALA A 157 14.93 24.68 -15.31
C ALA A 157 13.61 24.70 -14.49
N GLY A 158 13.68 25.22 -13.26
CA GLY A 158 12.56 25.25 -12.34
C GLY A 158 12.43 24.03 -11.42
N ASN A 159 13.27 23.01 -11.60
CA ASN A 159 13.37 21.88 -10.70
C ASN A 159 14.55 22.07 -9.72
N ASP A 160 14.50 21.38 -8.59
CA ASP A 160 15.63 21.31 -7.66
C ASP A 160 16.66 20.32 -8.21
N ILE A 161 17.78 20.88 -8.71
CA ILE A 161 18.82 20.14 -9.43
C ILE A 161 20.11 20.15 -8.64
N ASN A 162 20.64 18.97 -8.38
CA ASN A 162 21.99 18.78 -7.84
C ASN A 162 22.88 18.02 -8.82
N TRP A 163 24.18 18.34 -8.84
CA TRP A 163 25.17 17.70 -9.69
C TRP A 163 26.23 17.01 -8.83
N GLU A 164 26.35 15.71 -8.99
CA GLU A 164 27.34 14.90 -8.30
C GLU A 164 28.42 14.42 -9.29
N ASN A 165 29.70 14.46 -8.88
CA ASN A 165 30.78 13.97 -9.71
C ASN A 165 30.86 12.44 -9.62
N THR A 166 31.02 11.80 -10.76
CA THR A 166 31.33 10.36 -10.88
C THR A 166 32.71 10.15 -11.48
N SER A 167 33.17 8.89 -11.58
CA SER A 167 34.46 8.57 -12.22
C SER A 167 34.52 8.98 -13.68
N ASP A 168 33.39 8.88 -14.40
CA ASP A 168 33.33 8.99 -15.86
C ASP A 168 32.46 10.15 -16.36
N GLY A 169 32.04 11.03 -15.46
CA GLY A 169 31.15 12.14 -15.79
C GLY A 169 30.50 12.77 -14.59
N LYS A 170 29.18 12.99 -14.66
CA LYS A 170 28.38 13.51 -13.55
C LYS A 170 27.02 12.84 -13.50
N THR A 171 26.51 12.70 -12.30
CA THR A 171 25.12 12.38 -12.06
C THR A 171 24.31 13.66 -11.87
N LEU A 172 23.25 13.81 -12.63
CA LEU A 172 22.24 14.84 -12.45
C LEU A 172 21.15 14.30 -11.55
N CYS A 173 21.01 14.83 -10.35
CA CYS A 173 19.97 14.46 -9.37
C CYS A 173 18.85 15.49 -9.37
N ILE A 174 17.63 15.06 -9.59
CA ILE A 174 16.42 15.89 -9.52
C ILE A 174 15.56 15.35 -8.40
N SER A 175 15.29 16.16 -7.37
CA SER A 175 14.52 15.75 -6.21
C SER A 175 13.24 16.56 -6.05
N PHE A 176 12.17 15.92 -5.62
CA PHE A 176 10.91 16.57 -5.30
C PHE A 176 10.05 15.75 -4.35
N ASP A 177 9.21 16.48 -3.61
CA ASP A 177 8.19 15.90 -2.73
C ASP A 177 6.82 15.87 -3.43
N ALA A 178 6.02 14.87 -3.11
CA ALA A 178 4.64 14.76 -3.57
C ALA A 178 3.69 14.46 -2.41
N ASN A 179 2.48 15.01 -2.47
CA ASN A 179 1.49 14.82 -1.40
C ASN A 179 0.81 13.45 -1.46
N ASN A 180 0.76 12.86 -2.64
CA ASN A 180 0.17 11.54 -2.90
C ASN A 180 0.66 11.02 -4.26
N PHE A 181 0.24 9.82 -4.66
CA PHE A 181 0.67 9.20 -5.91
C PHE A 181 0.20 9.93 -7.17
N SER A 182 -0.94 10.61 -7.14
CA SER A 182 -1.40 11.44 -8.28
C SER A 182 -0.51 12.66 -8.46
N ASP A 183 -0.15 13.34 -7.37
CA ASP A 183 0.78 14.47 -7.37
C ASP A 183 2.18 14.02 -7.80
N LEU A 184 2.63 12.83 -7.33
CA LEU A 184 3.88 12.21 -7.77
C LEU A 184 3.91 12.01 -9.28
N ALA A 185 2.88 11.40 -9.85
CA ALA A 185 2.79 11.17 -11.29
C ALA A 185 2.77 12.50 -12.08
N GLN A 186 2.06 13.51 -11.59
CA GLN A 186 2.01 14.83 -12.22
C GLN A 186 3.39 15.51 -12.22
N LYS A 187 4.08 15.53 -11.09
CA LYS A 187 5.41 16.11 -10.97
C LYS A 187 6.44 15.35 -11.80
N THR A 188 6.35 14.02 -11.81
CA THR A 188 7.20 13.19 -12.67
C THR A 188 7.00 13.52 -14.15
N ARG A 189 5.75 13.71 -14.60
CA ARG A 189 5.46 14.19 -15.97
C ARG A 189 6.12 15.52 -16.27
N THR A 190 6.04 16.45 -15.32
CA THR A 190 6.66 17.77 -15.49
C THR A 190 8.18 17.68 -15.60
N VAL A 191 8.82 16.89 -14.73
CA VAL A 191 10.29 16.68 -14.72
C VAL A 191 10.76 15.99 -15.99
N LEU A 192 10.07 14.93 -16.40
CA LEU A 192 10.47 14.12 -17.56
C LEU A 192 9.96 14.70 -18.89
N HIS A 193 9.17 15.78 -18.87
CA HIS A 193 8.50 16.35 -20.04
C HIS A 193 7.75 15.30 -20.88
N SER A 194 7.26 14.27 -20.24
CA SER A 194 6.71 13.09 -20.91
C SER A 194 5.40 12.65 -20.26
N LYS A 195 4.74 11.70 -20.90
CA LYS A 195 3.56 11.05 -20.34
C LYS A 195 3.98 10.12 -19.22
N ASN A 196 3.44 10.33 -18.03
CA ASN A 196 3.54 9.40 -16.92
C ASN A 196 2.14 9.19 -16.34
N SER A 197 1.77 7.98 -16.10
CA SER A 197 0.51 7.63 -15.46
C SER A 197 0.78 6.71 -14.29
N PHE A 198 0.04 6.94 -13.21
CA PHE A 198 0.03 6.07 -12.07
C PHE A 198 -1.25 5.22 -12.13
N GLY A 199 -1.09 3.92 -12.25
CA GLY A 199 -2.20 2.98 -12.35
C GLY A 199 -2.85 2.73 -11.00
N THR A 200 -2.15 2.04 -10.12
CA THR A 200 -2.68 1.69 -8.80
C THR A 200 -1.63 1.76 -7.70
N TYR A 201 -2.08 2.21 -6.53
CA TYR A 201 -1.40 1.95 -5.27
C TYR A 201 -2.42 1.45 -4.27
N ASN A 202 -2.24 0.24 -3.79
CA ASN A 202 -3.09 -0.36 -2.79
C ASN A 202 -2.23 -1.02 -1.70
N SER A 203 -2.61 -0.80 -0.45
CA SER A 203 -1.95 -1.38 0.71
C SER A 203 -2.98 -2.07 1.59
N THR A 204 -2.76 -3.34 1.86
CA THR A 204 -3.61 -4.17 2.72
C THR A 204 -2.77 -4.94 3.72
N CYS A 205 -3.31 -5.23 4.90
CA CYS A 205 -2.63 -6.11 5.85
C CYS A 205 -2.80 -7.58 5.47
N SER A 206 -1.82 -8.39 5.81
CA SER A 206 -1.94 -9.85 5.76
C SER A 206 -3.04 -10.34 6.70
N LYS A 207 -3.73 -11.41 6.32
CA LYS A 207 -4.74 -12.03 7.19
C LYS A 207 -4.15 -12.66 8.45
N ASP A 208 -2.90 -13.14 8.34
CA ASP A 208 -2.24 -13.88 9.43
C ASP A 208 -1.40 -12.99 10.33
N ASN A 209 -1.08 -11.77 9.87
CA ASN A 209 -0.28 -10.82 10.63
C ASN A 209 -0.69 -9.38 10.29
N PRO A 210 -1.35 -8.66 11.21
CA PRO A 210 -1.81 -7.29 10.99
C PRO A 210 -0.67 -6.28 10.79
N PHE A 211 0.56 -6.64 11.12
CA PHE A 211 1.76 -5.82 10.94
C PHE A 211 2.49 -6.08 9.63
N THR A 212 2.02 -7.02 8.81
CA THR A 212 2.54 -7.27 7.47
C THR A 212 1.69 -6.58 6.43
N LEU A 213 2.25 -5.57 5.79
CA LEU A 213 1.61 -4.80 4.74
C LEU A 213 1.94 -5.42 3.38
N LYS A 214 0.90 -5.73 2.60
CA LYS A 214 1.02 -6.10 1.18
C LYS A 214 0.77 -4.85 0.36
N ILE A 215 1.73 -4.48 -0.47
CA ILE A 215 1.69 -3.29 -1.31
C ILE A 215 1.61 -3.74 -2.76
N ASN A 216 0.57 -3.30 -3.46
CA ASN A 216 0.46 -3.39 -4.91
C ASN A 216 0.68 -2.01 -5.50
N TYR A 217 1.58 -1.90 -6.46
CA TYR A 217 1.97 -0.66 -7.09
C TYR A 217 2.07 -0.84 -8.60
N GLU A 218 1.50 0.09 -9.34
CA GLU A 218 1.59 0.14 -10.80
C GLU A 218 1.86 1.57 -11.22
N GLU A 219 2.90 1.78 -12.00
CA GLU A 219 3.26 3.06 -12.59
C GLU A 219 3.74 2.87 -14.02
N SER A 220 3.27 3.69 -14.95
CA SER A 220 3.77 3.76 -16.31
C SER A 220 4.65 5.00 -16.45
N LEU A 221 5.95 4.77 -16.68
CA LEU A 221 6.96 5.80 -16.89
C LEU A 221 7.28 5.93 -18.38
N ASP A 222 7.20 7.11 -18.93
CA ASP A 222 7.59 7.40 -20.30
C ASP A 222 8.97 8.07 -20.32
N LEU A 223 9.97 7.31 -20.70
CA LEU A 223 11.37 7.74 -20.84
C LEU A 223 11.77 7.99 -22.30
N SER A 224 10.82 8.16 -23.20
CA SER A 224 11.08 8.37 -24.64
C SER A 224 11.91 9.62 -24.94
N HIS A 225 11.88 10.63 -24.09
CA HIS A 225 12.70 11.84 -24.20
C HIS A 225 14.17 11.63 -23.78
N PHE A 226 14.53 10.44 -23.28
CA PHE A 226 15.88 10.14 -22.77
C PHE A 226 16.50 8.93 -23.45
N ILE A 227 15.69 8.00 -23.95
CA ILE A 227 16.13 6.68 -24.41
C ILE A 227 15.63 6.42 -25.82
N GLN A 228 16.54 6.07 -26.72
CA GLN A 228 16.18 5.57 -28.05
C GLN A 228 15.53 4.19 -27.96
N LYS A 229 14.57 3.90 -28.85
CA LYS A 229 13.88 2.58 -28.92
C LYS A 229 14.82 1.39 -29.09
N SER A 230 15.96 1.59 -29.72
CA SER A 230 16.98 0.54 -29.99
C SER A 230 18.08 0.48 -28.93
N GLN A 231 18.21 1.52 -28.09
CA GLN A 231 19.26 1.64 -27.10
C GLN A 231 18.83 0.98 -25.79
N LYS A 232 19.75 0.21 -25.19
CA LYS A 232 19.54 -0.37 -23.86
C LYS A 232 20.32 0.48 -22.86
N ILE A 233 19.60 1.25 -22.07
CA ILE A 233 20.18 2.00 -20.94
C ILE A 233 19.76 1.29 -19.66
N PRO A 234 20.68 1.01 -18.72
CA PRO A 234 20.35 0.51 -17.40
C PRO A 234 19.38 1.48 -16.69
N VAL A 235 18.24 0.99 -16.28
CA VAL A 235 17.29 1.73 -15.47
C VAL A 235 17.03 0.96 -14.19
N THR A 236 17.23 1.61 -13.05
CA THR A 236 16.89 1.04 -11.75
C THR A 236 15.79 1.84 -11.10
N TYR A 237 14.87 1.15 -10.44
CA TYR A 237 13.81 1.77 -9.67
C TYR A 237 13.79 1.18 -8.26
N THR A 238 13.89 2.03 -7.25
CA THR A 238 13.76 1.65 -5.85
C THR A 238 12.52 2.30 -5.22
N PHE A 239 11.89 1.58 -4.31
CA PHE A 239 10.76 2.06 -3.52
C PHE A 239 10.96 1.66 -2.06
N ASP A 240 11.00 2.64 -1.16
CA ASP A 240 11.30 2.45 0.27
C ASP A 240 12.55 1.55 0.48
N GLU A 241 13.66 1.92 -0.20
CA GLU A 241 14.97 1.25 -0.16
C GLU A 241 14.99 -0.17 -0.76
N LYS A 242 13.88 -0.66 -1.28
CA LYS A 242 13.81 -1.94 -1.94
C LYS A 242 13.90 -1.77 -3.46
N GLN A 243 14.87 -2.45 -4.08
CA GLN A 243 14.96 -2.48 -5.53
C GLN A 243 13.77 -3.24 -6.12
N MET A 244 12.95 -2.54 -6.88
CA MET A 244 11.72 -3.05 -7.46
C MET A 244 11.90 -3.42 -8.93
N PHE A 245 12.80 -2.72 -9.60
CA PHE A 245 13.11 -2.94 -11.00
C PHE A 245 14.59 -2.67 -11.26
N SER A 246 15.22 -3.49 -12.08
CA SER A 246 16.57 -3.26 -12.62
C SER A 246 16.69 -4.03 -13.92
N ASP A 247 16.60 -3.32 -15.02
CA ASP A 247 16.81 -3.89 -16.35
C ASP A 247 17.25 -2.79 -17.33
N SER A 248 17.73 -3.19 -18.47
CA SER A 248 18.01 -2.30 -19.60
C SER A 248 16.73 -2.16 -20.40
N ILE A 249 15.93 -1.13 -20.12
CA ILE A 249 14.62 -0.99 -20.72
C ILE A 249 14.54 -0.12 -21.96
N LYS A 250 13.63 -0.53 -22.79
CA LYS A 250 12.97 0.31 -23.80
C LYS A 250 11.71 1.00 -23.30
N GLN A 251 11.21 0.69 -22.08
CA GLN A 251 9.85 1.03 -21.66
C GLN A 251 9.59 0.59 -20.21
N LYS A 252 8.86 1.24 -19.38
CA LYS A 252 7.74 2.13 -19.35
C LYS A 252 6.74 1.82 -18.28
N GLU A 253 6.47 0.55 -17.96
CA GLU A 253 5.53 0.18 -16.91
C GLU A 253 6.27 -0.53 -15.80
N ILE A 254 6.15 0.04 -14.61
CA ILE A 254 6.68 -0.57 -13.39
C ILE A 254 5.49 -1.09 -12.62
N SER A 255 5.41 -2.41 -12.50
CA SER A 255 4.38 -3.06 -11.70
C SER A 255 5.03 -4.03 -10.72
N PHE A 256 4.66 -3.94 -9.45
CA PHE A 256 5.16 -4.87 -8.45
C PHE A 256 4.20 -5.11 -7.30
N THR A 257 4.36 -6.26 -6.66
CA THR A 257 3.74 -6.60 -5.38
C THR A 257 4.82 -6.83 -4.35
N SER A 258 4.74 -6.15 -3.22
CA SER A 258 5.70 -6.29 -2.13
C SER A 258 5.00 -6.57 -0.81
N SER A 259 5.70 -7.25 0.10
CA SER A 259 5.28 -7.39 1.49
C SER A 259 6.31 -6.74 2.40
N VAL A 260 5.86 -5.80 3.21
CA VAL A 260 6.67 -5.10 4.20
C VAL A 260 6.16 -5.47 5.57
N THR A 261 7.02 -5.99 6.43
CA THR A 261 6.70 -6.25 7.83
C THR A 261 7.11 -5.04 8.66
N GLN A 262 6.19 -4.56 9.49
CA GLN A 262 6.50 -3.56 10.49
C GLN A 262 6.91 -4.27 11.77
N PRO A 263 8.21 -4.30 12.12
CA PRO A 263 8.68 -5.01 13.29
C PRO A 263 8.20 -4.34 14.56
N ILE A 264 7.78 -5.16 15.51
CA ILE A 264 7.42 -4.73 16.85
C ILE A 264 8.67 -4.83 17.72
N SER A 265 9.04 -3.75 18.43
CA SER A 265 10.15 -3.76 19.39
C SER A 265 9.70 -4.31 20.73
N THR A 266 8.58 -3.80 21.25
CA THR A 266 8.03 -4.17 22.54
C THR A 266 6.50 -4.30 22.49
N TYR A 267 5.97 -5.11 23.40
CA TYR A 267 4.52 -5.14 23.63
C TYR A 267 4.23 -5.05 25.14
N GLU A 268 3.11 -4.45 25.48
CA GLU A 268 2.56 -4.43 26.83
C GLU A 268 1.12 -4.94 26.80
N ILE A 269 0.82 -5.88 27.69
CA ILE A 269 -0.53 -6.41 27.85
C ILE A 269 -0.90 -6.30 29.34
N ALA A 270 -1.88 -5.47 29.64
CA ALA A 270 -2.45 -5.33 30.98
C ALA A 270 -3.85 -5.95 31.00
N THR A 271 -4.08 -6.90 31.89
CA THR A 271 -5.37 -7.59 32.01
C THR A 271 -5.90 -7.47 33.42
N VAL A 272 -7.09 -6.92 33.57
CA VAL A 272 -7.87 -6.92 34.82
C VAL A 272 -8.97 -7.96 34.70
N TRP A 273 -8.93 -8.94 35.57
CA TRP A 273 -9.93 -9.99 35.64
C TRP A 273 -10.81 -9.81 36.88
N ASN A 274 -12.11 -9.71 36.67
CA ASN A 274 -13.12 -9.69 37.74
C ASN A 274 -13.93 -10.99 37.70
N THR A 275 -14.53 -11.32 36.56
CA THR A 275 -15.29 -12.55 36.33
C THR A 275 -15.12 -12.99 34.88
N SER A 276 -15.65 -14.18 34.53
CA SER A 276 -15.72 -14.61 33.14
C SER A 276 -16.53 -13.69 32.21
N LYS A 277 -17.32 -12.78 32.77
CA LYS A 277 -18.17 -11.82 32.05
C LYS A 277 -17.64 -10.38 32.13
N ASP A 278 -16.66 -10.08 32.96
CA ASP A 278 -16.06 -8.76 33.12
C ASP A 278 -14.54 -8.90 33.13
N ILE A 279 -13.96 -8.79 31.95
CA ILE A 279 -12.54 -8.74 31.71
C ILE A 279 -12.25 -7.43 31.01
N ARG A 280 -11.16 -6.79 31.38
CA ARG A 280 -10.69 -5.57 30.78
C ARG A 280 -9.21 -5.73 30.47
N ARG A 281 -8.86 -5.48 29.21
CA ARG A 281 -7.50 -5.66 28.71
C ARG A 281 -7.07 -4.44 27.91
N LYS A 282 -5.88 -3.94 28.19
CA LYS A 282 -5.19 -2.98 27.32
C LYS A 282 -4.03 -3.71 26.66
N VAL A 283 -3.91 -3.53 25.37
CA VAL A 283 -2.79 -4.07 24.59
C VAL A 283 -2.11 -2.92 23.89
N SER A 284 -0.79 -2.87 23.98
CA SER A 284 0.04 -1.85 23.35
C SER A 284 1.19 -2.50 22.60
N PHE A 285 1.51 -1.99 21.43
CA PHE A 285 2.63 -2.41 20.60
C PHE A 285 3.47 -1.20 20.25
N SER A 286 4.78 -1.26 20.51
CA SER A 286 5.73 -0.27 20.05
C SER A 286 6.50 -0.81 18.84
N PHE A 287 6.65 0.00 17.81
CA PHE A 287 7.34 -0.40 16.58
C PHE A 287 8.83 -0.07 16.67
N GLU A 288 9.66 -0.95 16.12
CA GLU A 288 11.11 -0.78 16.06
C GLU A 288 11.52 0.33 15.08
N LYS A 289 10.81 0.41 13.96
CA LYS A 289 11.04 1.40 12.92
C LYS A 289 9.90 2.40 12.85
N ALA A 290 10.21 3.57 12.32
CA ALA A 290 9.20 4.56 12.02
C ALA A 290 8.09 3.97 11.14
N VAL A 291 6.84 4.17 11.55
CA VAL A 291 5.65 3.77 10.82
C VAL A 291 5.03 5.04 10.23
N THR A 292 4.83 5.07 8.92
CA THR A 292 4.18 6.22 8.28
C THR A 292 2.70 6.31 8.67
N ASP A 293 2.12 7.49 8.58
CA ASP A 293 0.69 7.68 8.88
C ASP A 293 -0.20 6.82 7.99
N HIS A 294 0.21 6.62 6.74
CA HIS A 294 -0.50 5.72 5.82
C HIS A 294 -0.45 4.26 6.29
N GLN A 295 0.74 3.76 6.61
CA GLN A 295 0.92 2.40 7.12
C GLN A 295 0.15 2.19 8.42
N LEU A 296 0.25 3.15 9.35
CA LEU A 296 -0.50 3.12 10.59
C LEU A 296 -2.02 3.10 10.37
N SER A 297 -2.51 3.89 9.42
CA SER A 297 -3.94 3.88 9.03
C SER A 297 -4.39 2.52 8.51
N VAL A 298 -3.57 1.85 7.70
CA VAL A 298 -3.87 0.51 7.18
C VAL A 298 -3.85 -0.54 8.28
N ILE A 299 -2.87 -0.47 9.19
CA ILE A 299 -2.80 -1.34 10.37
C ILE A 299 -4.04 -1.13 11.26
N LYS A 300 -4.39 0.11 11.60
CA LYS A 300 -5.57 0.45 12.42
C LYS A 300 -6.87 -0.15 11.88
N LYS A 301 -7.03 -0.20 10.56
CA LYS A 301 -8.23 -0.79 9.92
C LYS A 301 -8.42 -2.28 10.26
N GLN A 302 -7.39 -3.01 10.64
CA GLN A 302 -7.50 -4.41 11.05
C GLN A 302 -8.17 -4.56 12.43
N PHE A 303 -8.04 -3.55 13.29
CA PHE A 303 -8.57 -3.56 14.64
C PHE A 303 -10.02 -3.03 14.68
N LYS A 304 -10.87 -3.51 13.77
CA LYS A 304 -12.26 -3.08 13.65
C LYS A 304 -13.01 -3.26 14.97
N GLY A 305 -13.75 -2.23 15.37
CA GLY A 305 -14.55 -2.24 16.60
C GLY A 305 -13.77 -1.87 17.87
N GLN A 306 -12.45 -1.70 17.77
CA GLN A 306 -11.62 -1.22 18.88
C GLN A 306 -11.34 0.28 18.72
N THR A 307 -11.44 1.03 19.83
CA THR A 307 -10.90 2.38 19.89
C THR A 307 -9.39 2.28 19.98
N ILE A 308 -8.69 2.82 18.97
CA ILE A 308 -7.25 2.71 18.88
C ILE A 308 -6.61 4.06 19.11
N ASP A 309 -5.78 4.12 20.11
CA ASP A 309 -4.92 5.25 20.37
C ASP A 309 -3.53 5.00 19.78
N SER A 310 -2.97 6.00 19.12
CA SER A 310 -1.59 6.00 18.68
C SER A 310 -0.85 7.17 19.30
N VAL A 311 0.27 6.89 19.91
CA VAL A 311 1.12 7.90 20.55
C VAL A 311 2.49 7.83 19.89
N ASN A 312 2.98 8.97 19.40
CA ASN A 312 4.39 9.10 19.03
C ASN A 312 5.20 9.30 20.32
N LEU A 313 6.10 8.36 20.58
CA LEU A 313 7.08 8.48 21.64
C LEU A 313 8.33 9.14 21.04
N ASP A 314 8.78 10.22 21.65
CA ASP A 314 10.04 10.93 21.34
C ASP A 314 10.17 11.43 19.88
N GLY A 315 9.38 12.44 19.55
CA GLY A 315 9.63 13.37 18.42
C GLY A 315 9.92 12.81 17.05
N ASP A 316 10.53 11.66 16.94
CA ASP A 316 11.08 11.21 15.67
C ASP A 316 10.77 9.78 15.23
N GLN A 317 10.50 8.80 16.08
CA GLN A 317 10.64 7.47 15.50
C GLN A 317 9.71 6.37 15.99
N ASN A 318 9.26 6.36 17.22
CA ASN A 318 8.51 5.22 17.75
C ASN A 318 7.03 5.52 17.89
N VAL A 319 6.21 4.74 17.22
CA VAL A 319 4.75 4.80 17.39
C VAL A 319 4.34 3.66 18.30
N THR A 320 3.58 3.98 19.35
CA THR A 320 2.87 2.99 20.15
C THR A 320 1.42 2.95 19.73
N LEU A 321 0.97 1.77 19.32
CA LEU A 321 -0.42 1.47 19.01
C LEU A 321 -1.06 0.78 20.21
N SER A 322 -2.12 1.32 20.79
CA SER A 322 -2.82 0.72 21.92
C SER A 322 -4.33 0.61 21.68
N PHE A 323 -4.94 -0.43 22.23
CA PHE A 323 -6.39 -0.61 22.26
C PHE A 323 -6.85 -1.25 23.57
N VAL A 324 -8.12 -1.04 23.90
CA VAL A 324 -8.74 -1.56 25.12
C VAL A 324 -9.89 -2.45 24.76
N GLN A 325 -9.89 -3.68 25.31
CA GLN A 325 -10.98 -4.64 25.22
C GLN A 325 -11.73 -4.69 26.57
N LYS A 326 -13.06 -4.76 26.53
CA LYS A 326 -13.92 -4.90 27.70
C LYS A 326 -15.07 -5.85 27.37
N GLY A 327 -15.34 -6.81 28.23
CA GLY A 327 -16.46 -7.73 28.05
C GLY A 327 -16.25 -9.10 28.65
N SER A 328 -16.94 -10.08 28.11
CA SER A 328 -16.77 -11.47 28.50
C SER A 328 -15.49 -12.08 27.90
N VAL A 329 -15.07 -13.22 28.44
CA VAL A 329 -13.99 -14.05 27.86
C VAL A 329 -14.28 -14.35 26.38
N SER A 330 -15.54 -14.61 26.05
CA SER A 330 -15.95 -14.89 24.65
C SER A 330 -15.74 -13.69 23.73
N ASP A 331 -16.12 -12.49 24.20
CA ASP A 331 -15.97 -11.26 23.42
C ASP A 331 -14.50 -10.93 23.21
N CYS A 332 -13.70 -10.97 24.28
CA CYS A 332 -12.26 -10.73 24.20
C CYS A 332 -11.56 -11.75 23.28
N ASN A 333 -11.95 -13.02 23.35
CA ASN A 333 -11.39 -14.05 22.46
C ASN A 333 -11.74 -13.80 21.00
N LYS A 334 -13.00 -13.49 20.71
CA LYS A 334 -13.44 -13.22 19.33
C LYS A 334 -12.61 -12.13 18.67
N ASP A 335 -12.42 -11.02 19.38
CA ASP A 335 -11.72 -9.87 18.85
C ASP A 335 -10.19 -10.10 18.78
N PHE A 336 -9.62 -10.74 19.81
CA PHE A 336 -8.17 -10.93 19.89
C PHE A 336 -7.67 -12.07 18.99
N SER A 337 -8.40 -13.18 18.90
CA SER A 337 -8.03 -14.30 18.04
C SER A 337 -8.22 -14.01 16.55
N ALA A 338 -9.08 -13.05 16.19
CA ALA A 338 -9.19 -12.57 14.82
C ALA A 338 -7.92 -11.84 14.34
N LEU A 339 -7.20 -11.22 15.27
CA LEU A 339 -5.94 -10.50 15.01
C LEU A 339 -4.71 -11.40 15.21
N PHE A 340 -4.77 -12.25 16.23
CA PHE A 340 -3.68 -13.10 16.68
C PHE A 340 -4.16 -14.55 16.80
N PRO A 341 -4.20 -15.29 15.67
CA PRO A 341 -4.59 -16.68 15.66
C PRO A 341 -3.79 -17.50 16.68
N ASN A 342 -4.43 -18.46 17.32
CA ASN A 342 -3.89 -19.30 18.42
C ASN A 342 -3.76 -18.60 19.79
N SER A 343 -4.24 -17.37 19.94
CA SER A 343 -4.45 -16.76 21.25
C SER A 343 -5.80 -17.18 21.82
N LEU A 344 -5.83 -17.57 23.08
CA LEU A 344 -7.05 -18.06 23.72
C LEU A 344 -7.07 -17.77 25.22
N MET A 345 -8.12 -17.14 25.67
CA MET A 345 -8.40 -16.89 27.08
C MET A 345 -9.50 -17.85 27.57
N LYS A 346 -9.35 -18.38 28.77
CA LYS A 346 -10.37 -19.21 29.42
C LYS A 346 -10.58 -18.75 30.85
N SER A 347 -11.81 -18.78 31.33
CA SER A 347 -12.14 -18.51 32.73
C SER A 347 -13.26 -19.46 33.15
N GLN A 348 -13.07 -20.13 34.27
CA GLN A 348 -14.04 -21.04 34.85
C GLN A 348 -14.20 -20.74 36.34
N ALA A 349 -15.42 -20.94 36.85
CA ALA A 349 -15.68 -20.78 38.27
C ALA A 349 -16.49 -22.00 38.74
N HIS A 350 -16.01 -22.65 39.79
CA HIS A 350 -16.66 -23.78 40.42
C HIS A 350 -17.01 -23.43 41.85
N PHE A 351 -18.21 -23.77 42.29
CA PHE A 351 -18.58 -23.61 43.67
C PHE A 351 -17.86 -24.63 44.54
N SER A 352 -17.22 -24.19 45.62
CA SER A 352 -16.69 -25.03 46.65
C SER A 352 -17.77 -25.51 47.57
N PHE A 353 -17.68 -26.70 48.10
CA PHE A 353 -18.59 -27.23 49.12
C PHE A 353 -18.63 -26.36 50.39
N ALA A 354 -17.54 -25.65 50.70
CA ALA A 354 -17.46 -24.72 51.81
C ALA A 354 -18.09 -23.31 51.55
N GLY A 355 -18.80 -23.13 50.43
CA GLY A 355 -19.53 -21.88 50.15
C GLY A 355 -18.75 -20.81 49.38
N GLY A 356 -17.48 -21.01 49.11
CA GLY A 356 -16.69 -20.13 48.24
C GLY A 356 -16.71 -20.56 46.79
N LYS A 357 -16.20 -19.72 45.89
CA LYS A 357 -15.94 -20.08 44.49
C LYS A 357 -14.43 -20.31 44.28
N LYS A 358 -14.07 -21.44 43.73
CA LYS A 358 -12.76 -21.63 43.11
C LYS A 358 -12.83 -21.11 41.68
N VAL A 359 -11.92 -20.25 41.30
CA VAL A 359 -11.84 -19.66 39.97
C VAL A 359 -10.53 -20.04 39.32
N THR A 360 -10.58 -20.31 38.04
CA THR A 360 -9.42 -20.50 37.20
C THR A 360 -9.50 -19.55 36.03
N PHE A 361 -8.39 -18.92 35.74
CA PHE A 361 -8.23 -18.10 34.55
C PHE A 361 -6.95 -18.52 33.85
N SER A 362 -7.01 -18.66 32.56
CA SER A 362 -5.82 -18.89 31.75
C SER A 362 -5.84 -17.98 30.52
N ASP A 363 -4.71 -17.49 30.16
CA ASP A 363 -4.51 -16.60 29.02
C ASP A 363 -3.31 -17.09 28.20
N LYS A 364 -3.62 -17.60 27.03
CA LYS A 364 -2.62 -17.98 26.03
C LYS A 364 -2.54 -16.89 24.97
N ILE A 365 -1.38 -16.31 24.81
CA ILE A 365 -1.11 -15.25 23.83
C ILE A 365 -0.09 -15.77 22.82
N SER A 366 -0.38 -15.56 21.55
CA SER A 366 0.53 -15.89 20.44
C SER A 366 0.59 -14.70 19.50
N LEU A 367 1.66 -13.92 19.61
CA LEU A 367 1.91 -12.77 18.74
C LEU A 367 2.70 -13.20 17.50
N PRO A 368 2.63 -12.44 16.39
CA PRO A 368 3.48 -12.68 15.24
C PRO A 368 4.96 -12.55 15.61
N ALA A 369 5.78 -13.44 15.09
CA ALA A 369 7.23 -13.32 15.23
C ALA A 369 7.78 -12.25 14.29
N ASN A 370 8.85 -11.57 14.72
CA ASN A 370 9.61 -10.71 13.82
C ASN A 370 10.35 -11.56 12.78
N GLN A 371 10.37 -11.09 11.53
CA GLN A 371 11.00 -11.83 10.42
C GLN A 371 12.52 -11.94 10.57
N ASN A 372 13.14 -11.03 11.30
CA ASN A 372 14.59 -10.97 11.50
C ASN A 372 15.09 -11.92 12.59
N GLY A 373 14.21 -12.74 13.19
CA GLY A 373 14.58 -13.62 14.31
C GLY A 373 14.81 -12.91 15.64
N GLU A 374 14.62 -11.62 15.70
CA GLU A 374 14.71 -10.83 16.93
C GLU A 374 13.62 -11.22 17.92
N LYS A 375 14.00 -11.39 19.17
CA LYS A 375 13.06 -11.75 20.23
C LYS A 375 12.28 -10.54 20.66
N LEU A 376 10.95 -10.62 20.62
CA LEU A 376 10.07 -9.60 21.15
C LEU A 376 10.26 -9.46 22.67
N HIS A 377 10.40 -8.23 23.15
CA HIS A 377 10.36 -7.92 24.56
C HIS A 377 8.93 -7.57 24.97
N GLY A 378 8.41 -8.24 25.96
CA GLY A 378 7.04 -8.10 26.40
C GLY A 378 6.94 -7.78 27.89
N HIS A 379 5.90 -7.04 28.21
CA HIS A 379 5.50 -6.75 29.56
C HIS A 379 4.04 -7.20 29.73
N TYR A 380 3.79 -8.13 30.64
CA TYR A 380 2.44 -8.61 30.93
C TYR A 380 2.07 -8.33 32.37
N VAL A 381 1.01 -7.57 32.58
CA VAL A 381 0.46 -7.23 33.89
C VAL A 381 -0.92 -7.87 34.05
N PHE A 382 -1.08 -8.66 35.11
CA PHE A 382 -2.35 -9.26 35.47
C PHE A 382 -2.80 -8.76 36.83
N ALA A 383 -4.04 -8.32 36.92
CA ALA A 383 -4.69 -7.95 38.18
C ALA A 383 -6.00 -8.71 38.36
N SER A 384 -6.22 -9.25 39.56
CA SER A 384 -7.52 -9.76 40.01
C SER A 384 -8.16 -8.79 40.99
N VAL A 385 -9.42 -8.45 40.72
CA VAL A 385 -10.21 -7.58 41.61
C VAL A 385 -11.28 -8.34 42.42
N ASN A 386 -11.34 -9.67 42.30
CA ASN A 386 -12.42 -10.47 42.89
C ASN A 386 -11.91 -11.67 43.72
N SER A 387 -10.66 -12.05 43.64
CA SER A 387 -10.15 -13.22 44.39
C SER A 387 -8.67 -13.09 44.75
N LYS A 388 -8.26 -13.80 45.81
CA LYS A 388 -6.86 -13.92 46.26
C LYS A 388 -6.36 -15.33 45.98
N GLU A 389 -5.21 -15.50 45.47
CA GLU A 389 -4.28 -16.64 45.53
C GLU A 389 -3.42 -16.88 44.23
N SER A 390 -2.54 -17.85 44.29
CA SER A 390 -1.34 -18.13 43.46
C SER A 390 -1.48 -18.00 41.94
N VAL A 391 -0.52 -17.31 41.35
CA VAL A 391 -0.37 -17.16 39.89
C VAL A 391 0.84 -17.95 39.41
N THR A 392 0.67 -18.69 38.31
CA THR A 392 1.77 -19.35 37.63
C THR A 392 1.82 -18.88 36.18
N VAL A 393 3.00 -18.48 35.72
CA VAL A 393 3.23 -18.08 34.33
C VAL A 393 4.25 -18.99 33.69
N ALA A 394 3.91 -19.50 32.51
CA ALA A 394 4.83 -20.23 31.66
C ALA A 394 5.04 -19.46 30.35
N VAL A 395 6.28 -19.22 29.98
CA VAL A 395 6.68 -18.65 28.68
C VAL A 395 7.20 -19.76 27.81
N MET A 396 6.58 -19.97 26.66
CA MET A 396 7.03 -21.00 25.72
C MET A 396 7.95 -20.38 24.66
N PRO A 397 9.10 -20.99 24.26
CA PRO A 397 9.42 -22.37 24.61
C PRO A 397 10.41 -22.55 25.77
N GLU A 398 10.81 -21.63 26.58
CA GLU A 398 11.73 -21.93 27.69
C GLU A 398 11.91 -20.78 28.67
N LYS A 399 11.07 -20.66 29.64
CA LYS A 399 11.40 -20.33 31.02
C LYS A 399 10.15 -20.14 31.87
N ILE A 400 10.06 -20.89 32.95
CA ILE A 400 9.17 -20.55 34.04
C ILE A 400 9.80 -19.34 34.75
N VAL A 401 9.14 -18.21 34.68
CA VAL A 401 9.55 -17.03 35.45
C VAL A 401 8.73 -17.02 36.73
N THR A 402 9.39 -17.27 37.83
CA THR A 402 8.78 -17.18 39.16
C THR A 402 8.47 -15.74 39.52
N ASN A 403 7.28 -15.53 40.06
CA ASN A 403 6.74 -14.26 40.51
C ASN A 403 7.73 -13.37 41.27
N THR A 404 7.90 -12.15 40.81
CA THR A 404 8.30 -11.06 41.63
C THR A 404 7.16 -10.05 41.69
N VAL A 405 6.41 -10.02 42.76
CA VAL A 405 5.41 -8.97 43.01
C VAL A 405 6.15 -7.66 43.25
N LYS A 406 6.20 -6.79 42.28
CA LYS A 406 6.70 -5.40 42.44
C LYS A 406 5.50 -4.48 42.55
N GLN A 407 5.25 -3.98 43.74
CA GLN A 407 4.07 -3.20 44.10
C GLN A 407 3.94 -1.80 43.44
N ASN A 408 4.95 -1.22 42.83
CA ASN A 408 4.95 0.20 42.48
C ASN A 408 4.93 0.59 41.00
N THR A 409 5.22 -0.30 40.08
CA THR A 409 5.21 0.03 38.64
C THR A 409 4.00 -0.52 37.90
N SER A 410 3.48 -1.62 38.34
CA SER A 410 2.40 -2.37 37.69
C SER A 410 1.00 -1.76 37.88
N THR A 411 0.78 -1.02 38.95
CA THR A 411 -0.51 -0.32 39.16
C THR A 411 -0.79 0.70 38.09
N LYS A 412 0.19 1.34 37.49
CA LYS A 412 0.01 2.33 36.43
C LYS A 412 -0.54 1.68 35.15
N ALA A 413 -0.07 0.51 34.79
CA ALA A 413 -0.53 -0.20 33.60
C ALA A 413 -2.01 -0.62 33.69
N VAL A 414 -2.46 -1.03 34.86
CA VAL A 414 -3.85 -1.48 35.12
C VAL A 414 -4.77 -0.38 35.68
N SER A 415 -4.22 0.76 36.15
CA SER A 415 -5.00 1.83 36.79
C SER A 415 -6.17 2.34 35.93
N ALA A 416 -5.94 2.48 34.61
CA ALA A 416 -6.96 2.88 33.65
C ALA A 416 -8.05 1.81 33.37
N LEU A 417 -7.82 0.58 33.84
CA LEU A 417 -8.72 -0.55 33.65
C LEU A 417 -9.53 -0.88 34.90
N ILE A 418 -9.14 -0.35 36.08
CA ILE A 418 -9.79 -0.59 37.37
C ILE A 418 -10.89 0.46 37.54
N LYS A 419 -12.08 0.02 38.03
CA LYS A 419 -13.17 0.93 38.39
C LYS A 419 -12.90 1.53 39.78
N SER A 420 -13.46 2.70 40.05
CA SER A 420 -13.24 3.46 41.30
C SER A 420 -13.68 2.71 42.56
N ASP A 421 -14.57 1.77 42.44
CA ASP A 421 -15.11 0.94 43.53
C ASP A 421 -14.43 -0.43 43.66
N GLU A 422 -13.45 -0.71 42.84
CA GLU A 422 -12.73 -1.98 42.84
C GLU A 422 -11.38 -1.90 43.56
N ASN A 423 -11.07 -2.95 44.31
CA ASN A 423 -9.77 -3.12 44.97
C ASN A 423 -8.99 -4.26 44.29
N ILE A 424 -7.71 -4.02 44.08
CA ILE A 424 -6.82 -5.06 43.57
C ILE A 424 -6.56 -6.07 44.69
N HIS A 425 -6.86 -7.33 44.43
CA HIS A 425 -6.58 -8.44 45.34
C HIS A 425 -5.24 -9.12 45.03
N ASP A 426 -4.99 -9.36 43.72
CA ASP A 426 -3.72 -9.89 43.24
C ASP A 426 -3.22 -9.04 42.09
N LEU A 427 -1.92 -8.80 42.08
CA LEU A 427 -1.22 -8.07 41.04
C LEU A 427 0.06 -8.81 40.69
N CYS A 428 0.23 -9.12 39.43
CA CYS A 428 1.40 -9.79 38.90
C CYS A 428 1.93 -9.03 37.72
N ASP A 429 3.24 -8.88 37.70
CA ASP A 429 3.98 -8.13 36.68
C ASP A 429 5.11 -9.02 36.17
N PHE A 430 5.16 -9.21 34.84
CA PHE A 430 6.09 -10.12 34.20
C PHE A 430 6.78 -9.45 33.03
N GLU A 431 8.09 -9.44 33.04
CA GLU A 431 8.90 -9.15 31.87
C GLU A 431 9.13 -10.44 31.09
N LEU A 432 8.90 -10.40 29.79
CA LEU A 432 8.85 -11.57 28.92
C LEU A 432 9.79 -11.35 27.73
N THR A 433 10.36 -12.45 27.25
CA THR A 433 11.12 -12.46 26.00
C THR A 433 10.54 -13.54 25.10
N GLY A 434 9.95 -13.15 23.98
CA GLY A 434 9.34 -14.03 23.00
C GLY A 434 7.95 -13.58 22.58
N ASN A 435 7.39 -14.32 21.65
CA ASN A 435 6.09 -14.00 21.04
C ASN A 435 4.95 -14.90 21.54
N ARG A 436 5.20 -15.77 22.51
CA ARG A 436 4.21 -16.69 23.08
C ARG A 436 4.25 -16.64 24.60
N LEU A 437 3.07 -16.56 25.19
CA LEU A 437 2.85 -16.51 26.63
C LEU A 437 1.68 -17.42 26.99
N GLU A 438 1.80 -18.15 28.09
CA GLU A 438 0.67 -18.82 28.72
C GLU A 438 0.66 -18.50 30.22
N LEU A 439 -0.40 -17.81 30.67
CA LEU A 439 -0.65 -17.48 32.06
C LEU A 439 -1.75 -18.38 32.59
N SER A 440 -1.52 -18.96 33.77
CA SER A 440 -2.53 -19.66 34.56
C SER A 440 -2.70 -19.01 35.92
N TYR A 441 -3.92 -18.64 36.25
CA TYR A 441 -4.30 -18.09 37.55
C TYR A 441 -5.32 -19.01 38.23
N ARG A 442 -5.11 -19.24 39.51
CA ARG A 442 -6.06 -19.95 40.35
C ARG A 442 -6.31 -19.10 41.60
N GLY A 443 -7.59 -18.87 41.88
CA GLY A 443 -7.97 -18.09 43.02
C GLY A 443 -9.21 -18.61 43.71
N SER A 444 -9.51 -18.07 44.88
CA SER A 444 -10.72 -18.37 45.60
C SER A 444 -11.37 -17.09 46.09
N THR A 445 -12.68 -17.00 45.98
CA THR A 445 -13.46 -15.95 46.66
C THR A 445 -13.75 -16.37 48.10
N ALA A 446 -13.75 -15.39 49.00
CA ALA A 446 -14.13 -15.65 50.40
C ALA A 446 -15.55 -16.31 50.46
N ALA A 447 -15.68 -17.37 51.22
CA ALA A 447 -16.95 -17.97 51.47
C ALA A 447 -17.85 -16.96 52.18
N SER A 448 -19.03 -16.64 51.66
CA SER A 448 -19.99 -15.90 52.46
C SER A 448 -20.51 -16.84 53.54
N PHE A 449 -20.40 -16.42 54.79
CA PHE A 449 -20.84 -17.17 55.99
C PHE A 449 -22.28 -17.69 55.78
N TRP A 450 -23.15 -16.87 55.22
CA TRP A 450 -24.55 -17.20 54.95
C TRP A 450 -24.74 -18.26 53.88
N MET A 451 -23.94 -18.29 52.83
CA MET A 451 -24.06 -19.33 51.79
C MET A 451 -23.51 -20.67 52.28
N GLY A 452 -22.46 -20.66 53.09
CA GLY A 452 -21.99 -21.85 53.78
C GLY A 452 -23.03 -22.37 54.75
N ALA A 453 -23.62 -21.52 55.60
CA ALA A 453 -24.65 -21.88 56.54
C ALA A 453 -25.91 -22.43 55.84
N LEU A 454 -26.37 -21.80 54.75
CA LEU A 454 -27.53 -22.25 53.99
C LEU A 454 -27.36 -23.63 53.37
N ARG A 455 -26.17 -23.98 52.93
CA ARG A 455 -25.85 -25.30 52.38
C ARG A 455 -25.82 -26.40 53.42
N TRP A 456 -25.38 -26.08 54.63
CA TRP A 456 -25.44 -27.03 55.74
C TRP A 456 -26.85 -27.14 56.34
N MET A 457 -27.62 -26.05 56.32
CA MET A 457 -28.98 -26.06 56.78
C MET A 457 -29.94 -26.85 55.85
N LEU A 458 -29.69 -26.83 54.54
CA LEU A 458 -30.56 -27.53 53.60
C LEU A 458 -30.65 -29.07 53.81
N PRO A 459 -29.54 -29.81 53.95
CA PRO A 459 -29.59 -31.22 54.26
C PRO A 459 -30.16 -31.47 55.66
N VAL A 460 -29.91 -30.59 56.65
CA VAL A 460 -30.50 -30.70 57.99
C VAL A 460 -32.01 -30.49 57.94
N VAL A 461 -32.52 -29.50 57.19
CA VAL A 461 -33.94 -29.29 56.99
C VAL A 461 -34.58 -30.49 56.29
N VAL A 462 -33.95 -31.01 55.26
CA VAL A 462 -34.41 -32.24 54.55
C VAL A 462 -34.45 -33.42 55.49
N LEU A 463 -33.46 -33.65 56.35
CA LEU A 463 -33.46 -34.71 57.36
C LEU A 463 -34.54 -34.53 58.41
N ILE A 464 -34.81 -33.26 58.84
CA ILE A 464 -35.91 -32.96 59.75
C ILE A 464 -37.26 -33.24 59.09
N VAL A 465 -37.45 -32.81 57.82
CA VAL A 465 -38.70 -33.10 57.10
C VAL A 465 -38.93 -34.58 56.88
N ILE A 466 -37.85 -35.35 56.52
CA ILE A 466 -37.92 -36.80 56.40
C ILE A 466 -38.22 -37.44 57.77
N GLY A 467 -37.58 -36.96 58.84
CA GLY A 467 -37.82 -37.44 60.21
C GLY A 467 -39.24 -37.21 60.62
N LEU A 468 -39.77 -35.99 60.39
CA LEU A 468 -41.24 -35.70 60.72
C LEU A 468 -42.21 -36.53 59.89
N PHE A 469 -41.88 -36.78 58.62
CA PHE A 469 -42.67 -37.61 57.74
C PHE A 469 -42.69 -39.05 58.21
N LEU A 470 -41.56 -39.57 58.65
CA LEU A 470 -41.48 -40.95 59.24
C LEU A 470 -42.21 -41.08 60.58
N ILE A 471 -42.13 -40.04 61.44
CA ILE A 471 -42.86 -39.99 62.68
C ILE A 471 -44.40 -39.97 62.41
N ARG A 472 -44.83 -39.10 61.47
CA ARG A 472 -46.29 -39.07 61.08
C ARG A 472 -46.74 -40.41 60.52
N LYS A 473 -45.91 -41.04 59.67
CA LYS A 473 -46.23 -42.35 59.12
C LYS A 473 -46.32 -43.44 60.23
N LYS A 474 -45.40 -43.33 61.20
CA LYS A 474 -45.43 -44.26 62.35
C LYS A 474 -46.63 -44.08 63.29
N VAL A 475 -47.07 -42.83 63.45
CA VAL A 475 -48.30 -42.51 64.20
C VAL A 475 -49.55 -43.01 63.46
N ALA A 476 -49.64 -42.73 62.15
CA ALA A 476 -50.80 -43.19 61.33
C ALA A 476 -50.90 -44.74 61.26
N ILE A 477 -49.78 -45.44 61.27
CA ILE A 477 -49.77 -46.91 61.33
C ILE A 477 -50.17 -47.41 62.70
N ARG A 478 -49.83 -46.67 63.77
CA ARG A 478 -50.31 -47.04 65.16
C ARG A 478 -51.75 -46.82 65.36
N GLU A 479 -52.35 -45.79 64.71
CA GLU A 479 -53.81 -45.54 64.72
C GLU A 479 -54.58 -46.51 63.84
N MET A 480 -53.94 -47.18 62.87
CA MET A 480 -54.61 -48.19 62.04
C MET A 480 -54.58 -49.60 62.66
N PHE A 481 -53.79 -49.87 63.69
CA PHE A 481 -53.58 -51.17 64.28
C PHE A 481 -53.84 -51.21 65.83
N GLY A 482 -54.28 -50.12 66.42
CA GLY A 482 -54.69 -49.99 67.80
C GLY A 482 -56.12 -49.71 67.87
#